data_8bcbd36ace8308bbcabe7e3f89ddbac8
#
_entry.id   8bcbd36ace8308bbcabe7e3f89ddbac8
#
_cell.length_a   1.000
_cell.length_b   1.000
_cell.length_c   1.000
_cell.angle_alpha   90.00
_cell.angle_beta   90.00
_cell.angle_gamma   90.00
#
_symmetry.space_group_name_H-M   'P 1'
#
loop_
_entity.id
_entity.type
_entity.pdbx_description
1 polymer ?
#
loop_
_entity_poly.entity_id
_entity_poly.type
_entity_poly.pdbx_seq_one_letter_code
_entity_poly.pdbx_strand_id
1 'polypeptide(L)'
;LNPEPDSLSVAALDDGFGDIKYDCNGSPLLIPSFVIPYKPKPKDDFSTGSKLEYIACEVDGKRYVVGDYAIKMGTNVDWIGGENKHIDKRFPIMFKTALARMARGVQERVYTLMMNLPIKNDTAERRKALIELVRNTHEISISYDGVEFMPKIITVEDVVIKKQPFGSLCDVMLNNDGEIVDHDVARGFVVLVDVGARTLNILTMDGLEEQPELTTHTNHGMFQAYTAVSQYLEAMHSITVPDGKLPMIMKTKEIRNMDITDLINQAYENHANTILNVLDKVLIDSYGFVTTVIFTGGGAELLKPYLEQKYAGTNIRTLFLDRYANARGLRKYGIRSMKKQKKKGINIHVGGNSYNG
;
A
#
# COMPACT_ATOMS: atom_id res chain seq x y z
N LEU A 1 22.73 8.53 20.38
CA LEU A 1 21.95 9.76 20.32
C LEU A 1 20.49 9.36 20.32
N ASN A 2 19.74 9.77 21.33
CA ASN A 2 18.28 9.65 21.31
C ASN A 2 17.78 10.55 20.16
N PRO A 3 16.77 10.12 19.41
CA PRO A 3 16.16 10.98 18.40
C PRO A 3 15.67 12.27 19.06
N GLU A 4 15.83 13.39 18.37
CA GLU A 4 15.23 14.64 18.81
C GLU A 4 13.73 14.45 19.04
N PRO A 5 13.09 15.19 19.96
CA PRO A 5 11.69 14.99 20.34
C PRO A 5 10.71 14.99 19.16
N ASP A 6 11.07 15.65 18.05
CA ASP A 6 10.26 15.82 16.85
C ASP A 6 10.80 15.05 15.64
N SER A 7 11.30 13.82 15.86
CA SER A 7 11.83 13.00 14.78
C SER A 7 11.25 11.58 14.74
N LEU A 8 11.04 11.07 13.54
CA LEU A 8 10.68 9.68 13.27
C LEU A 8 11.92 8.90 12.86
N SER A 9 12.35 7.94 13.68
CA SER A 9 13.53 7.14 13.35
C SER A 9 13.33 6.32 12.08
N VAL A 10 12.17 5.66 11.94
CA VAL A 10 11.78 4.86 10.78
C VAL A 10 10.30 5.07 10.51
N ALA A 11 9.98 5.41 9.28
CA ALA A 11 8.62 5.38 8.75
C ALA A 11 8.56 4.47 7.53
N ALA A 12 7.38 3.99 7.18
CA ALA A 12 7.15 3.19 5.98
C ALA A 12 5.97 3.71 5.18
N LEU A 13 6.07 3.59 3.86
CA LEU A 13 5.03 3.97 2.93
C LEU A 13 4.93 2.90 1.84
N ASP A 14 3.78 2.20 1.80
CA ASP A 14 3.39 1.29 0.74
C ASP A 14 2.50 2.05 -0.25
N ASP A 15 3.07 2.38 -1.40
CA ASP A 15 2.40 3.15 -2.45
C ASP A 15 1.62 2.25 -3.39
N GLY A 16 0.51 1.69 -2.91
CA GLY A 16 -0.42 0.90 -3.71
C GLY A 16 -1.22 1.75 -4.72
N PHE A 17 -1.72 1.12 -5.79
CA PHE A 17 -2.59 1.79 -6.77
C PHE A 17 -3.95 2.19 -6.19
N GLY A 18 -4.50 1.38 -5.29
CA GLY A 18 -5.79 1.63 -4.66
C GLY A 18 -5.68 2.61 -3.50
N ASP A 19 -4.68 2.39 -2.66
CA ASP A 19 -4.48 3.12 -1.41
C ASP A 19 -2.99 3.35 -1.18
N ILE A 20 -2.63 4.50 -0.63
CA ILE A 20 -1.34 4.68 0.04
C ILE A 20 -1.51 4.24 1.50
N LYS A 21 -0.66 3.30 1.94
CA LYS A 21 -0.61 2.85 3.33
C LYS A 21 0.70 3.29 3.95
N TYR A 22 0.66 3.72 5.20
CA TYR A 22 1.85 4.21 5.89
C TYR A 22 1.84 3.80 7.36
N ASP A 23 3.04 3.61 7.91
CA ASP A 23 3.26 3.26 9.31
C ASP A 23 4.48 4.01 9.86
N CYS A 24 4.30 4.69 10.99
CA CYS A 24 5.40 5.36 11.69
C CYS A 24 5.52 4.98 13.16
N ASN A 25 4.54 4.28 13.72
CA ASN A 25 4.46 3.96 15.14
C ASN A 25 3.97 2.53 15.44
N GLY A 26 3.76 1.69 14.42
CA GLY A 26 3.22 0.35 14.56
C GLY A 26 1.69 0.27 14.44
N SER A 27 1.04 1.40 14.15
CA SER A 27 -0.41 1.48 13.88
C SER A 27 -0.61 2.04 12.46
N PRO A 28 -0.58 1.19 11.43
CA PRO A 28 -0.64 1.64 10.05
C PRO A 28 -1.99 2.26 9.70
N LEU A 29 -1.95 3.27 8.86
CA LEU A 29 -3.11 3.97 8.31
C LEU A 29 -3.08 3.93 6.78
N LEU A 30 -4.19 4.28 6.15
CA LEU A 30 -4.29 4.40 4.70
C LEU A 30 -5.00 5.68 4.26
N ILE A 31 -4.75 6.06 3.02
CA ILE A 31 -5.50 7.08 2.28
C ILE A 31 -5.82 6.49 0.91
N PRO A 32 -7.10 6.38 0.50
CA PRO A 32 -7.45 6.00 -0.86
C PRO A 32 -6.76 6.90 -1.89
N SER A 33 -6.17 6.32 -2.93
CA SER A 33 -5.34 7.02 -3.92
C SER A 33 -6.19 7.85 -4.92
N PHE A 34 -6.98 8.77 -4.39
CA PHE A 34 -7.84 9.68 -5.15
C PHE A 34 -7.56 11.12 -4.80
N VAL A 35 -7.50 11.96 -5.83
CA VAL A 35 -7.27 13.42 -5.71
C VAL A 35 -8.24 14.15 -6.63
N ILE A 36 -8.91 15.15 -6.09
CA ILE A 36 -9.71 16.10 -6.87
C ILE A 36 -9.31 17.53 -6.54
N PRO A 37 -9.59 18.51 -7.42
CA PRO A 37 -9.52 19.91 -7.04
C PRO A 37 -10.34 20.19 -5.79
N TYR A 38 -9.89 21.16 -5.00
CA TYR A 38 -10.54 21.52 -3.75
C TYR A 38 -12.05 21.79 -3.90
N LYS A 39 -12.81 21.19 -3.01
CA LYS A 39 -14.22 21.48 -2.78
C LYS A 39 -14.42 21.61 -1.27
N PRO A 40 -15.15 22.63 -0.80
CA PRO A 40 -15.41 22.78 0.63
C PRO A 40 -16.13 21.56 1.19
N LYS A 41 -15.87 21.25 2.46
CA LYS A 41 -16.57 20.18 3.16
C LYS A 41 -18.07 20.48 3.17
N PRO A 42 -18.96 19.54 2.74
CA PRO A 42 -20.38 19.76 2.83
C PRO A 42 -20.80 20.03 4.27
N LYS A 43 -21.71 20.98 4.49
CA LYS A 43 -22.38 21.13 5.78
C LYS A 43 -23.32 19.95 5.95
N ASP A 44 -23.03 19.12 6.93
CA ASP A 44 -23.79 17.89 7.19
C ASP A 44 -24.98 18.18 8.12
N ASP A 45 -26.03 18.82 7.61
CA ASP A 45 -27.25 19.05 8.40
C ASP A 45 -28.11 17.78 8.54
N PHE A 46 -27.88 16.73 7.73
CA PHE A 46 -28.68 15.51 7.69
C PHE A 46 -27.89 14.20 7.61
N SER A 47 -26.56 14.23 7.70
CA SER A 47 -25.79 12.99 7.64
C SER A 47 -25.80 12.29 8.99
N THR A 48 -26.56 11.22 9.07
CA THR A 48 -26.49 10.27 10.18
C THR A 48 -25.16 9.49 10.09
N GLY A 49 -24.05 10.14 10.52
CA GLY A 49 -22.85 9.42 10.88
C GLY A 49 -21.98 8.80 9.76
N SER A 50 -21.84 9.48 8.62
CA SER A 50 -20.79 9.10 7.67
C SER A 50 -19.42 9.22 8.37
N LYS A 51 -18.80 8.06 8.69
CA LYS A 51 -17.44 7.97 9.27
C LYS A 51 -16.32 8.26 8.26
N LEU A 52 -16.65 8.87 7.10
CA LEU A 52 -15.65 9.21 6.10
C LEU A 52 -14.81 10.38 6.60
N GLU A 53 -13.49 10.22 6.54
CA GLU A 53 -12.56 11.28 6.92
C GLU A 53 -12.43 12.30 5.77
N TYR A 54 -12.67 13.57 6.05
CA TYR A 54 -12.40 14.65 5.11
C TYR A 54 -10.95 15.09 5.25
N ILE A 55 -10.20 15.00 4.14
CA ILE A 55 -8.82 15.47 4.08
C ILE A 55 -8.69 16.43 2.91
N ALA A 56 -8.35 17.68 3.20
CA ALA A 56 -7.92 18.65 2.21
C ALA A 56 -6.45 18.98 2.42
N CYS A 57 -5.75 19.32 1.34
CA CYS A 57 -4.35 19.73 1.40
C CYS A 57 -4.07 20.88 0.44
N GLU A 58 -3.03 21.65 0.76
CA GLU A 58 -2.48 22.67 -0.11
C GLU A 58 -1.03 22.30 -0.45
N VAL A 59 -0.74 22.11 -1.71
CA VAL A 59 0.57 21.75 -2.26
C VAL A 59 0.88 22.71 -3.41
N ASP A 60 2.03 23.34 -3.36
CA ASP A 60 2.51 24.30 -4.36
C ASP A 60 1.46 25.40 -4.70
N GLY A 61 0.81 25.92 -3.63
CA GLY A 61 -0.21 26.99 -3.71
C GLY A 61 -1.56 26.56 -4.28
N LYS A 62 -1.80 25.26 -4.48
CA LYS A 62 -3.06 24.70 -4.98
C LYS A 62 -3.70 23.79 -3.94
N ARG A 63 -5.02 23.90 -3.80
CA ARG A 63 -5.78 23.09 -2.84
C ARG A 63 -6.45 21.91 -3.52
N TYR A 64 -6.47 20.80 -2.79
CA TYR A 64 -7.04 19.53 -3.23
C TYR A 64 -7.83 18.88 -2.11
N VAL A 65 -8.74 17.98 -2.48
CA VAL A 65 -9.37 17.01 -1.56
C VAL A 65 -8.85 15.63 -1.93
N VAL A 66 -8.48 14.83 -0.94
CA VAL A 66 -7.89 13.50 -1.14
C VAL A 66 -8.66 12.41 -0.39
N GLY A 67 -8.48 11.16 -0.80
CA GLY A 67 -9.06 10.00 -0.13
C GLY A 67 -10.57 9.83 -0.31
N ASP A 68 -11.26 9.41 0.75
CA ASP A 68 -12.67 9.04 0.70
C ASP A 68 -13.59 10.15 0.20
N TYR A 69 -13.35 11.38 0.62
CA TYR A 69 -14.15 12.51 0.15
C TYR A 69 -13.89 12.86 -1.31
N ALA A 70 -12.68 12.60 -1.84
CA ALA A 70 -12.41 12.74 -3.27
C ALA A 70 -13.28 11.75 -4.07
N ILE A 71 -13.43 10.51 -3.60
CA ILE A 71 -14.33 9.51 -4.21
C ILE A 71 -15.79 9.96 -4.10
N LYS A 72 -16.23 10.43 -2.93
CA LYS A 72 -17.61 10.86 -2.67
C LYS A 72 -18.01 12.06 -3.54
N MET A 73 -17.13 13.05 -3.65
CA MET A 73 -17.43 14.35 -4.28
C MET A 73 -17.02 14.44 -5.75
N GLY A 74 -16.21 13.52 -6.23
CA GLY A 74 -15.77 13.46 -7.63
C GLY A 74 -16.87 12.91 -8.55
N THR A 75 -17.07 13.54 -9.71
CA THR A 75 -17.99 13.05 -10.75
C THR A 75 -17.33 12.03 -11.67
N ASN A 76 -16.08 12.29 -12.09
CA ASN A 76 -15.24 11.40 -12.87
C ASN A 76 -13.90 11.31 -12.15
N VAL A 77 -13.80 10.41 -11.19
CA VAL A 77 -12.58 10.25 -10.39
C VAL A 77 -11.82 9.05 -10.92
N ASP A 78 -10.70 9.33 -11.59
CA ASP A 78 -9.78 8.31 -12.05
C ASP A 78 -8.79 7.96 -10.94
N TRP A 79 -8.43 6.69 -10.88
CA TRP A 79 -7.32 6.22 -10.05
C TRP A 79 -6.01 6.90 -10.45
N ILE A 80 -5.15 7.16 -9.46
CA ILE A 80 -3.83 7.72 -9.73
C ILE A 80 -2.99 6.70 -10.47
N GLY A 81 -2.64 7.05 -11.71
CA GLY A 81 -1.66 6.40 -12.55
C GLY A 81 -1.89 4.92 -12.87
N GLY A 82 -1.31 4.50 -13.97
CA GLY A 82 -1.07 3.11 -14.35
C GLY A 82 0.36 2.70 -13.98
N GLU A 83 1.04 2.01 -14.86
CA GLU A 83 2.43 1.53 -14.69
C GLU A 83 3.45 2.64 -14.33
N ASN A 84 3.12 3.90 -14.57
CA ASN A 84 3.97 5.07 -14.34
C ASN A 84 3.42 5.99 -13.23
N LYS A 85 2.89 5.43 -12.16
CA LYS A 85 2.27 6.18 -11.06
C LYS A 85 3.14 7.34 -10.55
N HIS A 86 4.46 7.16 -10.43
CA HIS A 86 5.38 8.18 -9.92
C HIS A 86 5.56 9.39 -10.87
N ILE A 87 5.12 9.28 -12.13
CA ILE A 87 5.09 10.38 -13.10
C ILE A 87 3.76 11.13 -13.06
N ASP A 88 2.73 10.52 -12.46
CA ASP A 88 1.43 11.17 -12.30
C ASP A 88 1.56 12.40 -11.39
N LYS A 89 1.09 13.55 -11.87
CA LYS A 89 1.13 14.82 -11.13
C LYS A 89 0.40 14.78 -9.78
N ARG A 90 -0.47 13.78 -9.57
CA ARG A 90 -1.20 13.56 -8.33
C ARG A 90 -0.39 12.78 -7.30
N PHE A 91 0.65 12.03 -7.72
CA PHE A 91 1.50 11.27 -6.79
C PHE A 91 2.15 12.16 -5.72
N PRO A 92 2.82 13.28 -6.04
CA PRO A 92 3.39 14.16 -5.03
C PRO A 92 2.35 14.68 -4.02
N ILE A 93 1.11 14.92 -4.45
CA ILE A 93 0.02 15.38 -3.56
C ILE A 93 -0.29 14.30 -2.53
N MET A 94 -0.51 13.06 -2.99
CA MET A 94 -0.80 11.92 -2.12
C MET A 94 0.36 11.58 -1.20
N PHE A 95 1.58 11.55 -1.74
CA PHE A 95 2.80 11.28 -1.00
C PHE A 95 3.02 12.32 0.12
N LYS A 96 2.99 13.62 -0.22
CA LYS A 96 3.10 14.70 0.77
C LYS A 96 1.99 14.63 1.82
N THR A 97 0.75 14.27 1.43
CA THR A 97 -0.36 14.10 2.37
C THR A 97 -0.09 12.96 3.35
N ALA A 98 0.43 11.82 2.89
CA ALA A 98 0.80 10.72 3.77
C ALA A 98 1.92 11.13 4.75
N LEU A 99 2.94 11.85 4.29
CA LEU A 99 3.98 12.41 5.16
C LEU A 99 3.40 13.37 6.21
N ALA A 100 2.52 14.28 5.80
CA ALA A 100 1.89 15.24 6.73
C ALA A 100 1.07 14.55 7.82
N ARG A 101 0.44 13.42 7.50
CA ARG A 101 -0.33 12.63 8.48
C ARG A 101 0.55 11.82 9.43
N MET A 102 1.78 11.51 9.04
CA MET A 102 2.77 10.90 9.93
C MET A 102 3.43 11.93 10.87
N ALA A 103 3.49 13.20 10.45
CA ALA A 103 4.15 14.27 11.18
C ALA A 103 3.38 14.65 12.47
N ARG A 104 4.05 14.58 13.61
CA ARG A 104 3.50 14.92 14.94
C ARG A 104 3.41 16.41 15.17
N GLY A 105 4.40 17.16 14.70
CA GLY A 105 4.50 18.62 14.83
C GLY A 105 4.37 19.38 13.50
N VAL A 106 4.65 20.68 13.51
CA VAL A 106 4.76 21.50 12.29
C VAL A 106 5.99 21.10 11.49
N GLN A 107 7.10 20.86 12.16
CA GLN A 107 8.33 20.34 11.55
C GLN A 107 8.55 18.91 12.02
N GLU A 108 8.89 18.03 11.08
CA GLU A 108 9.18 16.63 11.35
C GLU A 108 10.37 16.17 10.52
N ARG A 109 11.19 15.32 11.09
CA ARG A 109 12.32 14.68 10.38
C ARG A 109 12.12 13.18 10.38
N VAL A 110 12.15 12.59 9.17
CA VAL A 110 12.12 11.15 8.95
C VAL A 110 13.53 10.70 8.60
N TYR A 111 14.21 9.99 9.51
CA TYR A 111 15.59 9.54 9.28
C TYR A 111 15.68 8.46 8.21
N THR A 112 14.76 7.53 8.20
CA THR A 112 14.68 6.50 7.14
C THR A 112 13.23 6.28 6.76
N LEU A 113 12.89 6.56 5.50
CA LEU A 113 11.62 6.21 4.92
C LEU A 113 11.77 4.92 4.11
N MET A 114 11.08 3.89 4.55
CA MET A 114 10.98 2.62 3.84
C MET A 114 9.87 2.71 2.80
N MET A 115 10.16 2.37 1.56
CA MET A 115 9.18 2.33 0.46
C MET A 115 9.27 1.02 -0.31
N ASN A 116 8.29 0.76 -1.17
CA ASN A 116 8.33 -0.36 -2.09
C ASN A 116 7.99 0.06 -3.53
N LEU A 117 8.39 -0.80 -4.45
CA LEU A 117 7.99 -0.73 -5.85
C LEU A 117 7.38 -2.08 -6.28
N PRO A 118 6.37 -2.08 -7.16
CA PRO A 118 5.93 -3.30 -7.82
C PRO A 118 7.09 -4.00 -8.52
N ILE A 119 7.08 -5.33 -8.56
CA ILE A 119 8.18 -6.15 -9.12
C ILE A 119 8.59 -5.67 -10.52
N LYS A 120 7.62 -5.44 -11.42
CA LYS A 120 7.85 -4.94 -12.79
C LYS A 120 8.54 -3.58 -12.82
N ASN A 121 8.30 -2.76 -11.82
CA ASN A 121 8.75 -1.37 -11.77
C ASN A 121 10.06 -1.20 -10.99
N ASP A 122 10.61 -2.27 -10.46
CA ASP A 122 11.83 -2.25 -9.64
C ASP A 122 13.08 -2.24 -10.51
N THR A 123 13.33 -1.14 -11.19
CA THR A 123 14.54 -0.87 -11.98
C THR A 123 15.44 0.16 -11.28
N ALA A 124 16.73 0.15 -11.61
CA ALA A 124 17.69 1.10 -11.04
C ALA A 124 17.31 2.56 -11.31
N GLU A 125 16.80 2.86 -12.52
CA GLU A 125 16.38 4.20 -12.92
C GLU A 125 15.17 4.66 -12.11
N ARG A 126 14.17 3.79 -11.94
CA ARG A 126 12.97 4.13 -11.16
C ARG A 126 13.26 4.27 -9.67
N ARG A 127 14.13 3.41 -9.11
CA ARG A 127 14.62 3.58 -7.74
C ARG A 127 15.30 4.92 -7.55
N LYS A 128 16.22 5.28 -8.46
CA LYS A 128 16.92 6.56 -8.42
C LYS A 128 15.96 7.73 -8.50
N ALA A 129 15.04 7.75 -9.45
CA ALA A 129 14.06 8.82 -9.63
C ALA A 129 13.15 8.97 -8.39
N LEU A 130 12.71 7.85 -7.80
CA LEU A 130 11.87 7.89 -6.60
C LEU A 130 12.66 8.40 -5.38
N ILE A 131 13.93 7.98 -5.21
CA ILE A 131 14.81 8.46 -4.14
C ILE A 131 15.04 9.97 -4.28
N GLU A 132 15.34 10.47 -5.47
CA GLU A 132 15.55 11.90 -5.74
C GLU A 132 14.29 12.74 -5.43
N LEU A 133 13.11 12.22 -5.77
CA LEU A 133 11.84 12.88 -5.46
C LEU A 133 11.54 12.93 -3.96
N VAL A 134 11.79 11.83 -3.26
CA VAL A 134 11.34 11.59 -1.89
C VAL A 134 12.34 12.10 -0.84
N ARG A 135 13.65 11.93 -1.08
CA ARG A 135 14.74 12.36 -0.20
C ARG A 135 14.93 13.87 -0.31
N ASN A 136 14.01 14.61 0.30
CA ASN A 136 13.94 16.06 0.22
C ASN A 136 13.21 16.63 1.43
N THR A 137 13.13 17.96 1.51
CA THR A 137 12.21 18.67 2.40
C THR A 137 10.90 18.93 1.66
N HIS A 138 9.80 18.53 2.27
CA HIS A 138 8.45 18.61 1.70
C HIS A 138 7.60 19.58 2.50
N GLU A 139 7.04 20.56 1.81
CA GLU A 139 6.09 21.51 2.38
C GLU A 139 4.67 21.15 1.91
N ILE A 140 3.73 21.21 2.84
CA ILE A 140 2.31 20.96 2.62
C ILE A 140 1.51 21.59 3.73
N SER A 141 0.30 22.08 3.46
CA SER A 141 -0.68 22.37 4.51
C SER A 141 -1.83 21.37 4.43
N ILE A 142 -2.27 20.84 5.59
CA ILE A 142 -3.33 19.84 5.69
C ILE A 142 -4.51 20.37 6.50
N SER A 143 -5.73 20.03 6.10
CA SER A 143 -6.97 20.41 6.77
C SER A 143 -7.94 19.23 6.87
N TYR A 144 -8.62 19.11 8.00
CA TYR A 144 -9.66 18.09 8.24
C TYR A 144 -11.08 18.67 8.26
N ASP A 145 -11.20 19.98 8.24
CA ASP A 145 -12.47 20.72 8.19
C ASP A 145 -12.66 21.51 6.88
N GLY A 146 -11.60 21.68 6.09
CA GLY A 146 -11.55 22.47 4.88
C GLY A 146 -11.43 23.98 5.12
N VAL A 147 -11.28 24.43 6.37
CA VAL A 147 -11.22 25.85 6.75
C VAL A 147 -9.81 26.19 7.23
N GLU A 148 -9.32 25.50 8.24
CA GLU A 148 -8.01 25.69 8.81
C GLU A 148 -6.99 24.75 8.16
N PHE A 149 -5.99 25.33 7.50
CA PHE A 149 -4.90 24.60 6.86
C PHE A 149 -3.64 24.69 7.72
N MET A 150 -3.28 23.59 8.35
CA MET A 150 -2.10 23.47 9.24
C MET A 150 -0.85 23.19 8.42
N PRO A 151 0.17 24.09 8.45
CA PRO A 151 1.42 23.87 7.71
C PRO A 151 2.22 22.72 8.32
N LYS A 152 2.89 21.96 7.44
CA LYS A 152 3.81 20.88 7.78
C LYS A 152 5.04 20.98 6.90
N ILE A 153 6.21 20.82 7.51
CA ILE A 153 7.53 20.78 6.86
C ILE A 153 8.18 19.47 7.25
N ILE A 154 8.29 18.54 6.31
CA ILE A 154 8.80 17.20 6.59
C ILE A 154 10.09 16.98 5.79
N THR A 155 11.21 16.73 6.49
CA THR A 155 12.49 16.38 5.87
C THR A 155 12.70 14.89 5.91
N VAL A 156 12.85 14.26 4.73
CA VAL A 156 13.21 12.85 4.58
C VAL A 156 14.72 12.75 4.31
N GLU A 157 15.47 12.17 5.25
CA GLU A 157 16.93 12.10 5.20
C GLU A 157 17.44 10.95 4.33
N ASP A 158 16.80 9.79 4.43
CA ASP A 158 17.17 8.59 3.68
C ASP A 158 15.95 7.80 3.23
N VAL A 159 16.08 7.12 2.09
CA VAL A 159 15.02 6.33 1.47
C VAL A 159 15.55 4.95 1.11
N VAL A 160 14.87 3.92 1.60
CA VAL A 160 15.19 2.53 1.28
C VAL A 160 14.01 1.90 0.54
N ILE A 161 14.25 1.43 -0.69
CA ILE A 161 13.22 0.84 -1.54
C ILE A 161 13.38 -0.68 -1.58
N LYS A 162 12.26 -1.39 -1.41
CA LYS A 162 12.14 -2.85 -1.54
C LYS A 162 11.12 -3.21 -2.61
N LYS A 163 11.15 -4.45 -3.11
CA LYS A 163 10.10 -4.99 -3.98
C LYS A 163 8.82 -5.25 -3.18
N GLN A 164 7.66 -5.02 -3.77
CA GLN A 164 6.42 -5.62 -3.27
C GLN A 164 6.45 -7.14 -3.55
N PRO A 165 5.99 -8.00 -2.64
CA PRO A 165 5.47 -7.80 -1.28
C PRO A 165 6.48 -8.12 -0.15
N PHE A 166 7.75 -7.75 -0.30
CA PHE A 166 8.79 -8.00 0.72
C PHE A 166 8.41 -7.51 2.13
N GLY A 167 7.66 -6.41 2.22
CA GLY A 167 7.15 -5.93 3.51
C GLY A 167 6.28 -6.97 4.20
N SER A 168 5.39 -7.64 3.50
CA SER A 168 4.52 -8.67 4.05
C SER A 168 5.29 -9.87 4.59
N LEU A 169 6.42 -10.26 3.97
CA LEU A 169 7.34 -11.25 4.54
C LEU A 169 7.88 -10.79 5.90
N CYS A 170 8.35 -9.55 5.93
CA CYS A 170 8.90 -8.96 7.15
C CYS A 170 7.84 -8.79 8.25
N ASP A 171 6.59 -8.58 7.89
CA ASP A 171 5.50 -8.46 8.87
C ASP A 171 5.25 -9.76 9.63
N VAL A 172 5.33 -10.90 8.95
CA VAL A 172 5.25 -12.24 9.57
C VAL A 172 6.52 -12.57 10.34
N MET A 173 7.67 -12.33 9.72
CA MET A 173 8.96 -12.81 10.23
C MET A 173 9.49 -12.00 11.41
N LEU A 174 9.18 -10.69 11.50
CA LEU A 174 9.76 -9.76 12.46
C LEU A 174 8.75 -9.27 13.50
N ASN A 175 9.22 -9.10 14.74
CA ASN A 175 8.49 -8.33 15.75
C ASN A 175 8.65 -6.81 15.53
N ASN A 176 8.00 -6.00 16.36
CA ASN A 176 8.05 -4.53 16.27
C ASN A 176 9.45 -3.94 16.53
N ASP A 177 10.34 -4.70 17.14
CA ASP A 177 11.74 -4.34 17.38
C ASP A 177 12.68 -4.76 16.25
N GLY A 178 12.15 -5.38 15.18
CA GLY A 178 12.91 -5.87 14.03
C GLY A 178 13.69 -7.15 14.30
N GLU A 179 13.33 -7.91 15.33
CA GLU A 179 13.93 -9.21 15.65
C GLU A 179 13.17 -10.33 14.95
N ILE A 180 13.89 -11.38 14.52
CA ILE A 180 13.25 -12.55 13.90
C ILE A 180 12.53 -13.34 15.00
N VAL A 181 11.24 -13.55 14.79
CA VAL A 181 10.36 -14.34 15.67
C VAL A 181 9.79 -15.57 14.96
N ASP A 182 9.66 -15.53 13.64
CA ASP A 182 9.25 -16.69 12.83
C ASP A 182 10.45 -17.21 12.05
N HIS A 183 11.14 -18.19 12.64
CA HIS A 183 12.33 -18.80 12.06
C HIS A 183 12.00 -19.76 10.91
N ASP A 184 10.81 -20.33 10.88
CA ASP A 184 10.39 -21.25 9.82
C ASP A 184 10.17 -20.45 8.52
N VAL A 185 9.54 -19.29 8.61
CA VAL A 185 9.41 -18.36 7.49
C VAL A 185 10.79 -17.83 7.06
N ALA A 186 11.69 -17.54 8.00
CA ALA A 186 13.03 -17.02 7.67
C ALA A 186 13.93 -18.02 6.94
N ARG A 187 13.71 -19.33 7.13
CA ARG A 187 14.54 -20.41 6.54
C ARG A 187 13.84 -21.18 5.44
N GLY A 188 12.52 -21.01 5.32
CA GLY A 188 11.68 -21.79 4.45
C GLY A 188 11.68 -21.29 3.00
N PHE A 189 11.08 -22.11 2.15
CA PHE A 189 10.72 -21.72 0.79
C PHE A 189 9.34 -21.06 0.84
N VAL A 190 9.33 -19.74 0.75
CA VAL A 190 8.15 -18.90 1.00
C VAL A 190 7.70 -18.22 -0.29
N VAL A 191 6.42 -18.34 -0.59
CA VAL A 191 5.78 -17.69 -1.73
C VAL A 191 4.83 -16.61 -1.23
N LEU A 192 5.09 -15.36 -1.60
CA LEU A 192 4.26 -14.22 -1.27
C LEU A 192 3.38 -13.86 -2.48
N VAL A 193 2.09 -13.75 -2.25
CA VAL A 193 1.08 -13.45 -3.28
C VAL A 193 0.34 -12.17 -2.88
N ASP A 194 0.75 -11.05 -3.47
CA ASP A 194 0.14 -9.74 -3.19
C ASP A 194 -0.93 -9.44 -4.23
N VAL A 195 -2.18 -9.50 -3.80
CA VAL A 195 -3.35 -9.19 -4.62
C VAL A 195 -3.74 -7.73 -4.39
N GLY A 196 -3.18 -6.87 -5.21
CA GLY A 196 -3.47 -5.43 -5.20
C GLY A 196 -4.74 -5.06 -5.98
N ALA A 197 -5.00 -3.76 -6.08
CA ALA A 197 -6.14 -3.26 -6.85
C ALA A 197 -5.99 -3.55 -8.36
N ARG A 198 -4.80 -3.34 -8.95
CA ARG A 198 -4.55 -3.51 -10.39
C ARG A 198 -3.57 -4.64 -10.72
N THR A 199 -2.74 -5.03 -9.77
CA THR A 199 -1.62 -5.93 -9.98
C THR A 199 -1.67 -7.13 -9.05
N LEU A 200 -1.15 -8.23 -9.54
CA LEU A 200 -0.78 -9.40 -8.78
C LEU A 200 0.75 -9.49 -8.79
N ASN A 201 1.39 -9.44 -7.64
CA ASN A 201 2.82 -9.65 -7.49
C ASN A 201 3.06 -10.98 -6.77
N ILE A 202 3.91 -11.84 -7.33
CA ILE A 202 4.35 -13.09 -6.71
C ILE A 202 5.85 -12.97 -6.48
N LEU A 203 6.28 -12.97 -5.22
CA LEU A 203 7.67 -12.95 -4.81
C LEU A 203 8.00 -14.25 -4.10
N THR A 204 8.98 -14.98 -4.62
CA THR A 204 9.42 -16.25 -4.04
C THR A 204 10.78 -16.09 -3.38
N MET A 205 10.91 -16.61 -2.17
CA MET A 205 12.11 -16.53 -1.34
C MET A 205 12.47 -17.92 -0.83
N ASP A 206 13.75 -18.28 -0.90
CA ASP A 206 14.30 -19.49 -0.28
C ASP A 206 15.37 -19.07 0.73
N GLY A 207 15.15 -19.31 2.01
CA GLY A 207 16.05 -18.90 3.08
C GLY A 207 16.37 -17.39 3.07
N LEU A 208 15.43 -16.53 2.69
CA LEU A 208 15.55 -15.07 2.47
C LEU A 208 16.34 -14.66 1.22
N GLU A 209 16.66 -15.59 0.33
CA GLU A 209 17.19 -15.29 -1.00
C GLU A 209 16.07 -15.31 -2.04
N GLU A 210 15.97 -14.23 -2.82
CA GLU A 210 14.98 -14.14 -3.88
C GLU A 210 15.23 -15.20 -4.96
N GLN A 211 14.15 -15.84 -5.43
CA GLN A 211 14.14 -16.76 -6.56
C GLN A 211 13.58 -16.02 -7.79
N PRO A 212 14.42 -15.39 -8.63
CA PRO A 212 13.97 -14.55 -9.74
C PRO A 212 13.11 -15.29 -10.76
N GLU A 213 13.43 -16.55 -11.03
CA GLU A 213 12.70 -17.42 -11.97
C GLU A 213 11.24 -17.69 -11.52
N LEU A 214 11.02 -17.65 -10.20
CA LEU A 214 9.71 -17.89 -9.56
C LEU A 214 9.09 -16.60 -9.01
N THR A 215 9.63 -15.46 -9.43
CA THR A 215 9.15 -14.12 -9.05
C THR A 215 8.53 -13.47 -10.27
N THR A 216 7.26 -13.07 -10.19
CA THR A 216 6.54 -12.53 -11.34
C THR A 216 5.52 -11.45 -10.96
N HIS A 217 5.08 -10.73 -11.97
CA HIS A 217 4.08 -9.69 -11.90
C HIS A 217 3.08 -9.84 -13.04
N THR A 218 1.81 -9.67 -12.74
CA THR A 218 0.75 -9.65 -13.75
C THR A 218 -0.27 -8.56 -13.44
N ASN A 219 -1.14 -8.26 -14.42
CA ASN A 219 -2.24 -7.29 -14.26
C ASN A 219 -3.51 -7.93 -13.66
N HIS A 220 -3.39 -9.07 -12.95
CA HIS A 220 -4.51 -9.77 -12.31
C HIS A 220 -4.82 -9.21 -10.91
N GLY A 221 -5.02 -7.89 -10.80
CA GLY A 221 -5.54 -7.27 -9.57
C GLY A 221 -7.08 -7.34 -9.49
N MET A 222 -7.63 -6.93 -8.35
CA MET A 222 -9.07 -6.99 -8.05
C MET A 222 -9.94 -6.24 -9.05
N PHE A 223 -9.37 -5.29 -9.77
CA PHE A 223 -10.09 -4.51 -10.77
C PHE A 223 -10.66 -5.38 -11.89
N GLN A 224 -10.07 -6.54 -12.18
CA GLN A 224 -10.63 -7.49 -13.14
C GLN A 224 -11.96 -8.08 -12.66
N ALA A 225 -12.06 -8.48 -11.40
CA ALA A 225 -13.32 -8.94 -10.81
C ALA A 225 -14.37 -7.82 -10.82
N TYR A 226 -13.97 -6.59 -10.51
CA TYR A 226 -14.86 -5.42 -10.52
C TYR A 226 -15.38 -5.11 -11.92
N THR A 227 -14.50 -5.16 -12.92
CA THR A 227 -14.87 -4.96 -14.34
C THR A 227 -15.84 -6.03 -14.82
N ALA A 228 -15.66 -7.29 -14.43
CA ALA A 228 -16.59 -8.35 -14.78
C ALA A 228 -18.01 -8.08 -14.24
N VAL A 229 -18.12 -7.62 -12.98
CA VAL A 229 -19.41 -7.21 -12.40
C VAL A 229 -20.00 -6.01 -13.15
N SER A 230 -19.19 -5.00 -13.46
CA SER A 230 -19.63 -3.81 -14.21
C SER A 230 -20.17 -4.16 -15.59
N GLN A 231 -19.44 -5.02 -16.32
CA GLN A 231 -19.86 -5.48 -17.65
C GLN A 231 -21.16 -6.29 -17.61
N TYR A 232 -21.34 -7.14 -16.61
CA TYR A 232 -22.60 -7.86 -16.42
C TYR A 232 -23.77 -6.90 -16.15
N LEU A 233 -23.59 -5.91 -15.27
CA LEU A 233 -24.62 -4.90 -14.96
C LEU A 233 -24.99 -4.07 -16.19
N GLU A 234 -24.02 -3.73 -17.02
CA GLU A 234 -24.28 -3.02 -18.27
C GLU A 234 -25.06 -3.89 -19.28
N ALA A 235 -24.61 -5.13 -19.49
CA ALA A 235 -25.19 -6.02 -20.48
C ALA A 235 -26.62 -6.47 -20.11
N MET A 236 -26.86 -6.80 -18.84
CA MET A 236 -28.12 -7.39 -18.39
C MET A 236 -29.12 -6.38 -17.84
N HIS A 237 -28.66 -5.25 -17.36
CA HIS A 237 -29.50 -4.26 -16.66
C HIS A 237 -29.37 -2.83 -17.22
N SER A 238 -28.54 -2.61 -18.24
CA SER A 238 -28.24 -1.28 -18.82
C SER A 238 -27.79 -0.28 -17.72
N ILE A 239 -26.98 -0.79 -16.78
CA ILE A 239 -26.42 0.01 -15.67
C ILE A 239 -24.94 0.21 -15.92
N THR A 240 -24.55 1.42 -16.34
CA THR A 240 -23.13 1.80 -16.45
C THR A 240 -22.62 2.29 -15.11
N VAL A 241 -21.53 1.71 -14.63
CA VAL A 241 -20.89 2.08 -13.35
C VAL A 241 -19.50 2.67 -13.64
N PRO A 242 -19.25 3.93 -13.24
CA PRO A 242 -17.91 4.50 -13.33
C PRO A 242 -16.90 3.72 -12.48
N ASP A 243 -15.69 3.51 -12.98
CA ASP A 243 -14.62 2.74 -12.33
C ASP A 243 -14.37 3.15 -10.88
N GLY A 244 -14.33 4.46 -10.59
CA GLY A 244 -14.12 4.97 -9.24
C GLY A 244 -15.25 4.65 -8.25
N LYS A 245 -16.42 4.22 -8.71
CA LYS A 245 -17.54 3.82 -7.87
C LYS A 245 -17.64 2.31 -7.65
N LEU A 246 -16.92 1.52 -8.45
CA LEU A 246 -16.93 0.06 -8.34
C LEU A 246 -16.57 -0.46 -6.94
N PRO A 247 -15.50 0.01 -6.26
CA PRO A 247 -15.17 -0.46 -4.92
C PRO A 247 -16.30 -0.27 -3.90
N MET A 248 -17.05 0.83 -4.03
CA MET A 248 -18.18 1.10 -3.16
C MET A 248 -19.32 0.09 -3.39
N ILE A 249 -19.68 -0.16 -4.66
CA ILE A 249 -20.72 -1.11 -5.04
C ILE A 249 -20.35 -2.53 -4.62
N MET A 250 -19.09 -2.93 -4.83
CA MET A 250 -18.60 -4.23 -4.39
C MET A 250 -18.68 -4.40 -2.87
N LYS A 251 -18.51 -3.31 -2.12
CA LYS A 251 -18.62 -3.31 -0.65
C LYS A 251 -20.07 -3.32 -0.17
N THR A 252 -20.95 -2.54 -0.78
CA THR A 252 -22.36 -2.46 -0.40
C THR A 252 -23.17 -3.65 -0.88
N LYS A 253 -22.71 -4.32 -1.95
CA LYS A 253 -23.35 -5.45 -2.64
C LYS A 253 -24.76 -5.11 -3.16
N GLU A 254 -25.00 -3.83 -3.41
CA GLU A 254 -26.31 -3.33 -3.84
C GLU A 254 -26.15 -2.20 -4.86
N ILE A 255 -27.00 -2.18 -5.86
CA ILE A 255 -27.13 -1.10 -6.83
C ILE A 255 -28.62 -0.90 -7.21
N ARG A 256 -29.14 0.33 -7.13
CA ARG A 256 -30.56 0.65 -7.40
C ARG A 256 -31.54 -0.28 -6.67
N ASN A 257 -31.29 -0.56 -5.38
CA ASN A 257 -32.06 -1.50 -4.53
C ASN A 257 -32.04 -2.97 -5.04
N MET A 258 -31.10 -3.31 -5.92
CA MET A 258 -30.90 -4.68 -6.39
C MET A 258 -29.71 -5.29 -5.63
N ASP A 259 -29.94 -6.42 -4.96
CA ASP A 259 -28.89 -7.23 -4.36
C ASP A 259 -28.09 -7.92 -5.47
N ILE A 260 -26.78 -7.71 -5.45
CA ILE A 260 -25.82 -8.31 -6.41
C ILE A 260 -24.79 -9.20 -5.71
N THR A 261 -25.10 -9.69 -4.51
CA THR A 261 -24.20 -10.51 -3.70
C THR A 261 -23.71 -11.75 -4.46
N ASP A 262 -24.61 -12.49 -5.12
CA ASP A 262 -24.25 -13.72 -5.86
C ASP A 262 -23.37 -13.41 -7.07
N LEU A 263 -23.64 -12.33 -7.79
CA LEU A 263 -22.82 -11.88 -8.90
C LEU A 263 -21.40 -11.55 -8.44
N ILE A 264 -21.26 -10.85 -7.31
CA ILE A 264 -19.96 -10.51 -6.74
C ILE A 264 -19.22 -11.76 -6.27
N ASN A 265 -19.89 -12.70 -5.59
CA ASN A 265 -19.30 -13.94 -5.13
C ASN A 265 -18.76 -14.77 -6.30
N GLN A 266 -19.53 -14.88 -7.38
CA GLN A 266 -19.10 -15.56 -8.60
C GLN A 266 -17.89 -14.88 -9.27
N ALA A 267 -17.90 -13.55 -9.33
CA ALA A 267 -16.76 -12.80 -9.86
C ALA A 267 -15.49 -13.00 -9.01
N TYR A 268 -15.62 -13.05 -7.70
CA TYR A 268 -14.48 -13.30 -6.78
C TYR A 268 -13.96 -14.72 -6.91
N GLU A 269 -14.83 -15.72 -6.99
CA GLU A 269 -14.44 -17.13 -7.20
C GLU A 269 -13.68 -17.31 -8.52
N ASN A 270 -14.20 -16.77 -9.61
CA ASN A 270 -13.55 -16.82 -10.92
C ASN A 270 -12.18 -16.13 -10.90
N HIS A 271 -12.09 -15.00 -10.20
CA HIS A 271 -10.83 -14.26 -10.08
C HIS A 271 -9.82 -14.99 -9.21
N ALA A 272 -10.24 -15.60 -8.09
CA ALA A 272 -9.39 -16.43 -7.26
C ALA A 272 -8.81 -17.62 -8.05
N ASN A 273 -9.64 -18.29 -8.86
CA ASN A 273 -9.19 -19.36 -9.74
C ASN A 273 -8.17 -18.87 -10.78
N THR A 274 -8.33 -17.65 -11.29
CA THR A 274 -7.33 -17.03 -12.19
C THR A 274 -6.00 -16.83 -11.49
N ILE A 275 -6.00 -16.33 -10.24
CA ILE A 275 -4.79 -16.16 -9.42
C ILE A 275 -4.12 -17.49 -9.13
N LEU A 276 -4.89 -18.52 -8.74
CA LEU A 276 -4.36 -19.85 -8.48
C LEU A 276 -3.74 -20.48 -9.74
N ASN A 277 -4.33 -20.30 -10.92
CA ASN A 277 -3.75 -20.74 -12.18
C ASN A 277 -2.43 -20.04 -12.51
N VAL A 278 -2.29 -18.76 -12.20
CA VAL A 278 -1.01 -18.06 -12.35
C VAL A 278 0.03 -18.64 -11.39
N LEU A 279 -0.35 -18.87 -10.14
CA LEU A 279 0.52 -19.42 -9.11
C LEU A 279 0.99 -20.85 -9.48
N ASP A 280 0.08 -21.69 -9.94
CA ASP A 280 0.39 -23.06 -10.38
C ASP A 280 1.39 -23.09 -11.55
N LYS A 281 1.27 -22.16 -12.51
CA LYS A 281 2.22 -22.03 -13.62
C LYS A 281 3.60 -21.57 -13.16
N VAL A 282 3.66 -20.65 -12.20
CA VAL A 282 4.92 -20.13 -11.66
C VAL A 282 5.66 -21.20 -10.86
N LEU A 283 4.93 -22.01 -10.09
CA LEU A 283 5.51 -22.98 -9.15
C LEU A 283 5.57 -24.41 -9.68
N ILE A 284 5.24 -24.68 -10.95
CA ILE A 284 4.98 -26.02 -11.48
C ILE A 284 6.04 -27.07 -11.08
N ASP A 285 7.32 -26.71 -11.13
CA ASP A 285 8.44 -27.59 -10.79
C ASP A 285 8.94 -27.41 -9.36
N SER A 286 8.41 -26.47 -8.62
CA SER A 286 8.92 -26.07 -7.29
C SER A 286 7.93 -26.26 -6.15
N TYR A 287 6.72 -26.72 -6.46
CA TYR A 287 5.65 -26.89 -5.46
C TYR A 287 6.04 -27.80 -4.29
N GLY A 288 6.84 -28.82 -4.57
CA GLY A 288 7.34 -29.78 -3.55
C GLY A 288 8.26 -29.16 -2.50
N PHE A 289 8.83 -27.98 -2.75
CA PHE A 289 9.70 -27.27 -1.83
C PHE A 289 8.98 -26.19 -1.02
N VAL A 290 7.78 -25.78 -1.44
CA VAL A 290 7.03 -24.69 -0.79
C VAL A 290 6.64 -25.09 0.64
N THR A 291 7.13 -24.34 1.60
CA THR A 291 6.80 -24.52 3.03
C THR A 291 5.69 -23.57 3.47
N THR A 292 5.65 -22.38 2.90
CA THR A 292 4.67 -21.35 3.31
C THR A 292 4.20 -20.55 2.10
N VAL A 293 2.89 -20.33 2.01
CA VAL A 293 2.27 -19.35 1.09
C VAL A 293 1.64 -18.23 1.90
N ILE A 294 1.99 -16.99 1.57
CA ILE A 294 1.49 -15.80 2.25
C ILE A 294 0.68 -14.97 1.24
N PHE A 295 -0.62 -14.94 1.42
CA PHE A 295 -1.51 -14.04 0.69
C PHE A 295 -1.60 -12.70 1.41
N THR A 296 -1.44 -11.61 0.67
CA THR A 296 -1.42 -10.25 1.19
C THR A 296 -2.11 -9.26 0.24
N GLY A 297 -2.30 -8.03 0.68
CA GLY A 297 -3.02 -7.01 -0.07
C GLY A 297 -4.52 -7.04 0.16
N GLY A 298 -5.21 -5.96 -0.23
CA GLY A 298 -6.65 -5.83 -0.01
C GLY A 298 -7.49 -6.88 -0.75
N GLY A 299 -6.99 -7.40 -1.85
CA GLY A 299 -7.64 -8.47 -2.60
C GLY A 299 -7.57 -9.82 -1.90
N ALA A 300 -6.47 -10.10 -1.20
CA ALA A 300 -6.31 -11.35 -0.47
C ALA A 300 -7.36 -11.53 0.65
N GLU A 301 -7.72 -10.44 1.34
CA GLU A 301 -8.80 -10.46 2.34
C GLU A 301 -10.15 -10.85 1.72
N LEU A 302 -10.47 -10.27 0.54
CA LEU A 302 -11.75 -10.51 -0.15
C LEU A 302 -11.83 -11.90 -0.77
N LEU A 303 -10.71 -12.41 -1.27
CA LEU A 303 -10.62 -13.72 -1.96
C LEU A 303 -10.29 -14.88 -1.01
N LYS A 304 -10.02 -14.61 0.26
CA LYS A 304 -9.64 -15.65 1.24
C LYS A 304 -10.52 -16.91 1.19
N PRO A 305 -11.87 -16.83 1.19
CA PRO A 305 -12.73 -18.03 1.21
C PRO A 305 -12.50 -18.98 0.03
N TYR A 306 -12.02 -18.43 -1.10
CA TYR A 306 -11.78 -19.19 -2.34
C TYR A 306 -10.33 -19.67 -2.45
N LEU A 307 -9.37 -18.86 -1.98
CA LEU A 307 -7.94 -19.16 -2.06
C LEU A 307 -7.50 -20.22 -1.05
N GLU A 308 -8.04 -20.19 0.18
CA GLU A 308 -7.63 -21.12 1.24
C GLU A 308 -8.00 -22.57 0.94
N GLN A 309 -9.04 -22.82 0.15
CA GLN A 309 -9.50 -24.16 -0.22
C GLN A 309 -8.41 -24.94 -0.98
N LYS A 310 -7.58 -24.26 -1.77
CA LYS A 310 -6.47 -24.87 -2.54
C LYS A 310 -5.47 -25.59 -1.65
N TYR A 311 -5.25 -25.08 -0.45
CA TYR A 311 -4.22 -25.57 0.48
C TYR A 311 -4.80 -26.40 1.63
N ALA A 312 -6.13 -26.57 1.66
CA ALA A 312 -6.79 -27.39 2.66
C ALA A 312 -6.29 -28.84 2.58
N GLY A 313 -5.82 -29.40 3.70
CA GLY A 313 -5.28 -30.75 3.77
C GLY A 313 -3.86 -30.94 3.22
N THR A 314 -3.19 -29.86 2.80
CA THR A 314 -1.76 -29.88 2.43
C THR A 314 -0.88 -29.62 3.66
N ASN A 315 0.42 -29.95 3.55
CA ASN A 315 1.42 -29.58 4.57
C ASN A 315 1.98 -28.16 4.39
N ILE A 316 1.43 -27.38 3.46
CA ILE A 316 1.86 -26.00 3.20
C ILE A 316 1.18 -25.06 4.19
N ARG A 317 1.98 -24.34 4.99
CA ARG A 317 1.47 -23.30 5.87
C ARG A 317 0.90 -22.16 5.03
N THR A 318 -0.38 -21.83 5.21
CA THR A 318 -1.03 -20.74 4.46
C THR A 318 -1.42 -19.63 5.39
N LEU A 319 -0.99 -18.41 5.08
CA LEU A 319 -1.26 -17.20 5.84
C LEU A 319 -2.00 -16.17 5.00
N PHE A 320 -2.96 -15.49 5.61
CA PHE A 320 -3.69 -14.38 5.01
C PHE A 320 -3.45 -13.13 5.86
N LEU A 321 -2.80 -12.14 5.28
CA LEU A 321 -2.46 -10.89 5.95
C LEU A 321 -3.42 -9.79 5.51
N ASP A 322 -3.61 -8.82 6.41
CA ASP A 322 -4.39 -7.63 6.11
C ASP A 322 -3.67 -6.72 5.10
N ARG A 323 -4.40 -5.75 4.56
CA ARG A 323 -3.90 -4.78 3.58
C ARG A 323 -2.74 -3.91 4.06
N TYR A 324 -2.48 -3.86 5.35
CA TYR A 324 -1.43 -3.03 5.95
C TYR A 324 -0.10 -3.76 6.12
N ALA A 325 -0.05 -5.06 5.89
CA ALA A 325 1.11 -5.90 6.15
C ALA A 325 2.40 -5.39 5.48
N ASN A 326 2.31 -4.90 4.23
CA ASN A 326 3.47 -4.34 3.53
C ASN A 326 4.06 -3.12 4.26
N ALA A 327 3.23 -2.14 4.63
CA ALA A 327 3.72 -0.95 5.33
C ALA A 327 4.27 -1.29 6.72
N ARG A 328 3.53 -2.12 7.47
CA ARG A 328 3.93 -2.56 8.82
C ARG A 328 5.26 -3.33 8.80
N GLY A 329 5.40 -4.27 7.89
CA GLY A 329 6.62 -5.07 7.77
C GLY A 329 7.81 -4.29 7.21
N LEU A 330 7.60 -3.35 6.29
CA LEU A 330 8.65 -2.44 5.83
C LEU A 330 9.22 -1.63 7.00
N ARG A 331 8.37 -1.12 7.89
CA ARG A 331 8.82 -0.41 9.09
C ARG A 331 9.63 -1.33 10.01
N LYS A 332 9.16 -2.55 10.29
CA LYS A 332 9.90 -3.54 11.09
C LYS A 332 11.28 -3.84 10.50
N TYR A 333 11.36 -3.99 9.18
CA TYR A 333 12.62 -4.18 8.48
C TYR A 333 13.55 -2.97 8.57
N GLY A 334 13.02 -1.77 8.44
CA GLY A 334 13.80 -0.52 8.62
C GLY A 334 14.41 -0.42 10.02
N ILE A 335 13.64 -0.75 11.06
CA ILE A 335 14.13 -0.81 12.45
C ILE A 335 15.27 -1.82 12.59
N ARG A 336 15.11 -3.03 12.02
CA ARG A 336 16.17 -4.05 12.00
C ARG A 336 17.42 -3.55 11.31
N SER A 337 17.29 -2.92 10.16
CA SER A 337 18.42 -2.39 9.36
C SER A 337 19.18 -1.33 10.12
N MET A 338 18.48 -0.40 10.76
CA MET A 338 19.07 0.65 11.58
C MET A 338 19.82 0.08 12.80
N LYS A 339 19.25 -0.90 13.50
CA LYS A 339 19.92 -1.58 14.61
C LYS A 339 21.21 -2.29 14.17
N LYS A 340 21.21 -2.91 13.00
CA LYS A 340 22.42 -3.57 12.44
C LYS A 340 23.51 -2.57 12.07
N GLN A 341 23.17 -1.43 11.51
CA GLN A 341 24.12 -0.35 11.19
C GLN A 341 24.79 0.22 12.45
N LYS A 342 24.00 0.50 13.49
CA LYS A 342 24.51 0.98 14.80
C LYS A 342 25.48 -0.05 15.41
N LYS A 343 25.20 -1.34 15.35
CA LYS A 343 26.10 -2.41 15.86
C LYS A 343 27.41 -2.50 15.08
N LYS A 344 27.43 -2.12 13.79
CA LYS A 344 28.65 -2.12 12.95
C LYS A 344 29.48 -0.84 13.09
N GLY A 345 29.13 0.10 13.97
CA GLY A 345 29.85 1.36 14.14
C GLY A 345 29.73 2.31 12.95
N ILE A 346 28.83 2.05 12.01
CA ILE A 346 28.51 2.97 10.93
C ILE A 346 27.69 4.09 11.54
N ASN A 347 28.35 5.25 11.82
CA ASN A 347 27.62 6.44 12.23
C ASN A 347 26.65 6.82 11.12
N ILE A 348 25.35 6.74 11.43
CA ILE A 348 24.32 7.41 10.62
C ILE A 348 24.65 8.89 10.82
N HIS A 349 25.20 9.55 9.77
CA HIS A 349 25.50 10.98 9.84
C HIS A 349 24.17 11.71 10.07
N VAL A 350 23.93 12.06 11.31
CA VAL A 350 23.04 13.15 11.68
C VAL A 350 23.85 14.40 11.30
N GLY A 351 23.52 15.01 10.17
CA GLY A 351 24.20 16.19 9.67
C GLY A 351 24.13 17.33 10.68
N GLY A 352 25.14 17.40 11.53
CA GLY A 352 25.44 18.57 12.33
C GLY A 352 26.28 19.50 11.47
N ASN A 353 25.71 20.60 11.01
CA ASN A 353 26.48 21.74 10.54
C ASN A 353 27.36 22.23 11.68
N SER A 354 28.63 21.89 11.66
CA SER A 354 29.66 22.66 12.36
C SER A 354 29.88 23.97 11.60
N TYR A 355 29.18 25.01 11.99
CA TYR A 355 29.67 26.37 11.76
C TYR A 355 30.87 26.56 12.73
N ASN A 356 32.08 26.51 12.19
CA ASN A 356 33.26 27.10 12.80
C ASN A 356 33.71 28.29 11.97
N GLY A 357 33.77 29.45 12.67
CA GLY A 357 34.64 30.58 12.49
C GLY A 357 34.62 31.36 11.19
#